data_ba62261a40ca35d1bf3ec40ca33b18a8
#
_entry.id   ba62261a40ca35d1bf3ec40ca33b18a8
#
_cell.length_a   1.000
_cell.length_b   1.000
_cell.length_c   1.000
_cell.angle_alpha   90.00
_cell.angle_beta   90.00
_cell.angle_gamma   90.00
#
_symmetry.space_group_name_H-M   'P 1'
#
loop_
_entity.id
_entity.type
_entity.pdbx_description
1 polymer ?
#
loop_
_entity_poly.entity_id
_entity_poly.type
_entity_poly.pdbx_seq_one_letter_code
_entity_poly.pdbx_strand_id
1 'polypeptide(L)'
;MSVFAIKLAAMISMLIDHCAYVLAPPHFFLLRCIGRIAFPLYCFLIVNGLEHTHDRRRYLARLLIFAAFSQLPFAMAFYPRESIFTGLNVFFTLAAGLAFSMLCASRSERDGKWYAFAAVTLLYAAAVLPCSDYGFGGAALIFLLYICRKKRALQVAALWLWCLWQYALELGSWEMFAFAAAAAIPMLLYNGRRGPGLKWLFYGFYPAHLLILGLYACGIWPWAA
;
A
#
# COMPACT_ATOMS: atom_id res chain seq x y z
N MET A 1 -16.74 -6.97 8.90
CA MET A 1 -15.51 -7.72 8.60
C MET A 1 -14.46 -7.47 9.67
N SER A 2 -13.60 -8.44 10.00
CA SER A 2 -12.45 -8.24 10.90
C SER A 2 -11.24 -7.69 10.14
N VAL A 3 -10.21 -7.18 10.87
CA VAL A 3 -8.91 -6.79 10.27
C VAL A 3 -8.31 -7.94 9.45
N PHE A 4 -8.41 -9.17 9.93
CA PHE A 4 -7.93 -10.35 9.22
C PHE A 4 -8.63 -10.53 7.87
N ALA A 5 -9.98 -10.43 7.83
CA ALA A 5 -10.74 -10.59 6.60
C ALA A 5 -10.42 -9.49 5.57
N ILE A 6 -10.22 -8.24 6.03
CA ILE A 6 -9.83 -7.12 5.16
C ILE A 6 -8.41 -7.34 4.61
N LYS A 7 -7.47 -7.80 5.45
CA LYS A 7 -6.11 -8.15 4.99
C LYS A 7 -6.12 -9.25 3.94
N LEU A 8 -6.94 -10.28 4.14
CA LEU A 8 -7.06 -11.39 3.20
C LEU A 8 -7.62 -10.91 1.86
N ALA A 9 -8.68 -10.09 1.88
CA ALA A 9 -9.24 -9.50 0.66
C ALA A 9 -8.22 -8.63 -0.08
N ALA A 10 -7.47 -7.78 0.64
CA ALA A 10 -6.42 -6.96 0.06
C ALA A 10 -5.29 -7.81 -0.53
N MET A 11 -4.88 -8.88 0.16
CA MET A 11 -3.83 -9.79 -0.30
C MET A 11 -4.21 -10.55 -1.56
N ILE A 12 -5.45 -11.06 -1.64
CA ILE A 12 -5.97 -11.76 -2.83
C ILE A 12 -6.08 -10.79 -4.00
N SER A 13 -6.65 -9.61 -3.80
CA SER A 13 -6.75 -8.57 -4.82
C SER A 13 -5.37 -8.16 -5.35
N MET A 14 -4.38 -7.98 -4.47
CA MET A 14 -3.00 -7.66 -4.84
C MET A 14 -2.35 -8.80 -5.66
N LEU A 15 -2.56 -10.05 -5.27
CA LEU A 15 -2.05 -11.20 -6.03
C LEU A 15 -2.61 -11.23 -7.45
N ILE A 16 -3.93 -11.02 -7.59
CA ILE A 16 -4.60 -10.94 -8.90
C ILE A 16 -3.98 -9.84 -9.76
N ASP A 17 -3.74 -8.66 -9.18
CA ASP A 17 -3.12 -7.53 -9.87
C ASP A 17 -1.73 -7.84 -10.39
N HIS A 18 -0.87 -8.39 -9.53
CA HIS A 18 0.52 -8.69 -9.87
C HIS A 18 0.62 -9.83 -10.88
N CYS A 19 -0.20 -10.87 -10.74
CA CYS A 19 -0.31 -11.93 -11.75
C CYS A 19 -0.79 -11.37 -13.09
N ALA A 20 -1.79 -10.49 -13.10
CA ALA A 20 -2.28 -9.86 -14.31
C ALA A 20 -1.20 -9.03 -15.01
N TYR A 21 -0.39 -8.32 -14.23
CA TYR A 21 0.68 -7.50 -14.78
C TYR A 21 1.80 -8.35 -15.40
N VAL A 22 2.29 -9.35 -14.66
CA VAL A 22 3.49 -10.13 -15.05
C VAL A 22 3.16 -11.18 -16.12
N LEU A 23 2.01 -11.85 -15.99
CA LEU A 23 1.63 -12.94 -16.90
C LEU A 23 0.87 -12.46 -18.13
N ALA A 24 0.34 -11.23 -18.10
CA ALA A 24 -0.44 -10.60 -19.17
C ALA A 24 -1.48 -11.53 -19.84
N PRO A 25 -2.36 -12.24 -19.09
CA PRO A 25 -3.35 -13.17 -19.64
C PRO A 25 -4.41 -12.43 -20.45
N PRO A 26 -5.23 -13.15 -21.26
CA PRO A 26 -6.44 -12.58 -21.81
C PRO A 26 -7.29 -11.94 -20.72
N HIS A 27 -7.88 -10.77 -20.99
CA HIS A 27 -8.64 -9.98 -20.00
C HIS A 27 -7.80 -9.43 -18.82
N PHE A 28 -6.48 -9.29 -18.97
CA PHE A 28 -5.60 -8.76 -17.94
C PHE A 28 -6.08 -7.42 -17.37
N PHE A 29 -6.72 -6.57 -18.18
CA PHE A 29 -7.24 -5.28 -17.76
C PHE A 29 -8.30 -5.41 -16.64
N LEU A 30 -9.26 -6.35 -16.76
CA LEU A 30 -10.25 -6.60 -15.71
C LEU A 30 -9.59 -7.09 -14.42
N LEU A 31 -8.60 -7.96 -14.53
CA LEU A 31 -7.84 -8.44 -13.36
C LEU A 31 -7.06 -7.30 -12.70
N ARG A 32 -6.51 -6.37 -13.49
CA ARG A 32 -5.90 -5.13 -13.00
C ARG A 32 -6.90 -4.24 -12.27
N CYS A 33 -8.14 -4.11 -12.78
CA CYS A 33 -9.20 -3.37 -12.11
C CYS A 33 -9.53 -3.97 -10.74
N ILE A 34 -9.69 -5.31 -10.65
CA ILE A 34 -9.90 -6.02 -9.38
C ILE A 34 -8.74 -5.73 -8.43
N GLY A 35 -7.51 -5.69 -8.93
CA GLY A 35 -6.32 -5.36 -8.18
C GLY A 35 -6.34 -4.00 -7.50
N ARG A 36 -7.01 -3.00 -8.07
CA ARG A 36 -7.09 -1.64 -7.53
C ARG A 36 -7.74 -1.54 -6.15
N ILE A 37 -8.49 -2.55 -5.73
CA ILE A 37 -9.08 -2.64 -4.38
C ILE A 37 -8.00 -2.77 -3.30
N ALA A 38 -6.85 -3.40 -3.61
CA ALA A 38 -5.82 -3.75 -2.64
C ALA A 38 -5.22 -2.53 -1.94
N PHE A 39 -4.75 -1.54 -2.71
CA PHE A 39 -4.03 -0.39 -2.15
C PHE A 39 -4.86 0.43 -1.16
N PRO A 40 -6.11 0.86 -1.47
CA PRO A 40 -6.96 1.55 -0.51
C PRO A 40 -7.19 0.76 0.79
N LEU A 41 -7.36 -0.56 0.69
CA LEU A 41 -7.51 -1.41 1.88
C LEU A 41 -6.22 -1.45 2.71
N TYR A 42 -5.04 -1.50 2.09
CA TYR A 42 -3.78 -1.40 2.83
C TYR A 42 -3.62 -0.03 3.49
N CYS A 43 -3.97 1.06 2.82
CA CYS A 43 -3.97 2.40 3.41
C CYS A 43 -4.88 2.47 4.66
N PHE A 44 -6.09 1.92 4.57
CA PHE A 44 -7.00 1.82 5.70
C PHE A 44 -6.40 0.98 6.85
N LEU A 45 -5.78 -0.15 6.53
CA LEU A 45 -5.14 -1.03 7.52
C LEU A 45 -3.92 -0.37 8.17
N ILE A 46 -3.15 0.46 7.46
CA ILE A 46 -2.06 1.26 8.04
C ILE A 46 -2.58 2.24 9.09
N VAL A 47 -3.65 2.96 8.76
CA VAL A 47 -4.29 3.91 9.69
C VAL A 47 -4.84 3.18 10.91
N ASN A 48 -5.56 2.08 10.72
CA ASN A 48 -6.07 1.24 11.80
C ASN A 48 -4.92 0.68 12.67
N GLY A 49 -3.82 0.25 12.04
CA GLY A 49 -2.62 -0.19 12.73
C GLY A 49 -1.97 0.90 13.59
N LEU A 50 -1.92 2.15 13.11
CA LEU A 50 -1.37 3.28 13.85
C LEU A 50 -2.20 3.59 15.11
N GLU A 51 -3.52 3.47 15.04
CA GLU A 51 -4.41 3.70 16.20
C GLU A 51 -4.27 2.64 17.29
N HIS A 52 -3.96 1.39 16.91
CA HIS A 52 -3.92 0.26 17.82
C HIS A 52 -2.49 -0.19 18.19
N THR A 53 -1.46 0.49 17.68
CA THR A 53 -0.08 0.12 17.99
C THR A 53 0.46 0.93 19.16
N HIS A 54 1.08 0.25 20.14
CA HIS A 54 1.70 0.89 21.28
C HIS A 54 3.02 1.57 20.89
N ASP A 55 3.81 0.93 20.02
CA ASP A 55 5.11 1.44 19.56
C ASP A 55 5.05 1.79 18.06
N ARG A 56 4.77 3.06 17.79
CA ARG A 56 4.66 3.62 16.44
C ARG A 56 6.00 3.59 15.69
N ARG A 57 7.13 3.80 16.41
CA ARG A 57 8.47 3.79 15.80
C ARG A 57 8.83 2.40 15.31
N ARG A 58 8.57 1.36 16.11
CA ARG A 58 8.75 -0.03 15.68
C ARG A 58 7.80 -0.40 14.54
N TYR A 59 6.62 0.21 14.46
CA TYR A 59 5.71 -0.02 13.34
C TYR A 59 6.29 0.55 12.05
N LEU A 60 6.78 1.79 12.04
CA LEU A 60 7.44 2.41 10.89
C LEU A 60 8.71 1.65 10.50
N ALA A 61 9.56 1.30 11.46
CA ALA A 61 10.78 0.53 11.21
C ALA A 61 10.48 -0.81 10.52
N ARG A 62 9.44 -1.53 10.94
CA ARG A 62 9.03 -2.77 10.27
C ARG A 62 8.63 -2.54 8.82
N LEU A 63 7.88 -1.49 8.49
CA LEU A 63 7.53 -1.18 7.10
C LEU A 63 8.77 -0.90 6.27
N LEU A 64 9.73 -0.14 6.78
CA LEU A 64 10.98 0.17 6.08
C LEU A 64 11.87 -1.06 5.88
N ILE A 65 11.95 -1.95 6.88
CA ILE A 65 12.68 -3.24 6.76
C ILE A 65 12.03 -4.10 5.67
N PHE A 66 10.69 -4.21 5.66
CA PHE A 66 10.01 -4.98 4.61
C PHE A 66 10.07 -4.28 3.24
N ALA A 67 10.10 -2.96 3.18
CA ALA A 67 10.35 -2.22 1.95
C ALA A 67 11.70 -2.61 1.33
N ALA A 68 12.78 -2.56 2.14
CA ALA A 68 14.12 -2.93 1.69
C ALA A 68 14.20 -4.42 1.30
N PHE A 69 13.65 -5.32 2.12
CA PHE A 69 13.67 -6.75 1.87
C PHE A 69 12.88 -7.17 0.61
N SER A 70 11.78 -6.47 0.33
CA SER A 70 10.92 -6.77 -0.82
C SER A 70 11.38 -6.08 -2.11
N GLN A 71 12.37 -5.20 -2.05
CA GLN A 71 12.77 -4.39 -3.21
C GLN A 71 13.35 -5.25 -4.34
N LEU A 72 14.21 -6.21 -4.04
CA LEU A 72 14.76 -7.10 -5.05
C LEU A 72 13.68 -7.96 -5.72
N PRO A 73 12.80 -8.70 -5.00
CA PRO A 73 11.67 -9.41 -5.61
C PRO A 73 10.76 -8.51 -6.45
N PHE A 74 10.50 -7.28 -6.00
CA PHE A 74 9.70 -6.32 -6.74
C PHE A 74 10.36 -5.90 -8.05
N ALA A 75 11.64 -5.53 -8.01
CA ALA A 75 12.37 -5.17 -9.21
C ALA A 75 12.44 -6.32 -10.22
N MET A 76 12.67 -7.56 -9.77
CA MET A 76 12.65 -8.73 -10.63
C MET A 76 11.29 -8.96 -11.31
N ALA A 77 10.18 -8.69 -10.60
CA ALA A 77 8.83 -8.92 -11.15
C ALA A 77 8.39 -7.82 -12.14
N PHE A 78 8.71 -6.56 -11.87
CA PHE A 78 8.18 -5.41 -12.61
C PHE A 78 9.21 -4.73 -13.51
N TYR A 79 10.51 -4.89 -13.23
CA TYR A 79 11.63 -4.27 -13.95
C TYR A 79 12.76 -5.29 -14.23
N PRO A 80 12.47 -6.45 -14.87
CA PRO A 80 13.39 -7.61 -14.91
C PRO A 80 14.72 -7.35 -15.64
N ARG A 81 14.84 -6.25 -16.36
CA ARG A 81 16.05 -5.88 -17.12
C ARG A 81 16.60 -4.52 -16.76
N GLU A 82 16.12 -3.94 -15.66
CA GLU A 82 16.47 -2.58 -15.25
C GLU A 82 17.16 -2.57 -13.88
N SER A 83 17.55 -1.39 -13.41
CA SER A 83 18.09 -1.22 -12.08
C SER A 83 17.07 -1.59 -11.01
N ILE A 84 17.52 -2.16 -9.89
CA ILE A 84 16.66 -2.44 -8.73
C ILE A 84 16.03 -1.18 -8.13
N PHE A 85 16.49 0.00 -8.53
CA PHE A 85 15.99 1.30 -8.07
C PHE A 85 15.18 2.05 -9.14
N THR A 86 14.86 1.44 -10.29
CA THR A 86 14.02 2.07 -11.33
C THR A 86 12.63 2.39 -10.80
N GLY A 87 12.07 1.50 -9.98
CA GLY A 87 10.83 1.73 -9.23
C GLY A 87 10.96 1.20 -7.82
N LEU A 88 10.37 1.90 -6.86
CA LEU A 88 10.35 1.49 -5.46
C LEU A 88 9.00 0.89 -5.10
N ASN A 89 9.01 -0.21 -4.35
CA ASN A 89 7.81 -0.94 -4.00
C ASN A 89 6.87 -0.15 -3.07
N VAL A 90 5.62 -0.59 -2.99
CA VAL A 90 4.54 0.07 -2.25
C VAL A 90 4.82 0.31 -0.77
N PHE A 91 5.66 -0.49 -0.11
CA PHE A 91 5.97 -0.28 1.30
C PHE A 91 6.67 1.05 1.58
N PHE A 92 7.43 1.59 0.61
CA PHE A 92 8.03 2.92 0.74
C PHE A 92 6.94 4.00 0.79
N THR A 93 5.91 3.91 -0.06
CA THR A 93 4.74 4.81 -0.01
C THR A 93 3.97 4.67 1.30
N LEU A 94 3.72 3.42 1.75
CA LEU A 94 3.01 3.15 3.00
C LEU A 94 3.79 3.71 4.21
N ALA A 95 5.13 3.61 4.21
CA ALA A 95 5.98 4.16 5.26
C ALA A 95 5.93 5.69 5.30
N ALA A 96 5.95 6.37 4.13
CA ALA A 96 5.80 7.82 4.06
C ALA A 96 4.45 8.28 4.62
N GLY A 97 3.35 7.69 4.17
CA GLY A 97 2.01 8.01 4.66
C GLY A 97 1.84 7.77 6.17
N LEU A 98 2.43 6.67 6.69
CA LEU A 98 2.49 6.41 8.12
C LEU A 98 3.28 7.49 8.85
N ALA A 99 4.47 7.88 8.37
CA ALA A 99 5.32 8.90 9.00
C ALA A 99 4.61 10.27 9.05
N PHE A 100 3.95 10.70 7.97
CA PHE A 100 3.12 11.92 7.98
C PHE A 100 1.98 11.84 9.01
N SER A 101 1.30 10.69 9.10
CA SER A 101 0.24 10.47 10.08
C SER A 101 0.78 10.52 11.51
N MET A 102 1.99 10.00 11.74
CA MET A 102 2.67 10.06 13.05
C MET A 102 3.04 11.50 13.45
N LEU A 103 3.47 12.34 12.53
CA LEU A 103 3.73 13.77 12.78
C LEU A 103 2.48 14.47 13.29
N CYS A 104 1.32 14.21 12.69
CA CYS A 104 0.05 14.74 13.17
C CYS A 104 -0.39 14.17 14.50
N ALA A 105 -0.06 12.89 14.77
CA ALA A 105 -0.41 12.25 16.03
C ALA A 105 0.39 12.76 17.23
N SER A 106 1.61 13.27 16.99
CA SER A 106 2.56 13.76 18.02
C SER A 106 2.34 15.24 18.39
N ARG A 107 1.12 15.71 18.34
CA ARG A 107 0.74 17.14 18.45
C ARG A 107 1.05 17.78 19.81
N SER A 108 1.36 17.00 20.86
CA SER A 108 1.46 17.49 22.25
C SER A 108 2.81 18.11 22.59
N GLU A 109 3.91 17.70 21.95
CA GLU A 109 5.25 18.20 22.26
C GLU A 109 6.02 18.45 20.95
N ARG A 110 6.04 19.70 20.50
CA ARG A 110 6.90 20.14 19.39
C ARG A 110 8.28 20.49 19.94
N ASP A 111 9.03 19.48 20.32
CA ASP A 111 10.44 19.59 20.74
C ASP A 111 11.39 19.47 19.52
N GLY A 112 12.69 19.61 19.76
CA GLY A 112 13.71 19.44 18.72
C GLY A 112 13.67 18.08 18.05
N LYS A 113 13.24 17.03 18.73
CA LYS A 113 13.09 15.67 18.16
C LYS A 113 11.92 15.60 17.19
N TRP A 114 10.83 16.33 17.46
CA TRP A 114 9.70 16.43 16.54
C TRP A 114 10.12 17.14 15.24
N TYR A 115 10.83 18.26 15.33
CA TYR A 115 11.32 18.97 14.13
C TYR A 115 12.32 18.15 13.34
N ALA A 116 13.23 17.43 13.99
CA ALA A 116 14.15 16.51 13.33
C ALA A 116 13.40 15.38 12.61
N PHE A 117 12.40 14.77 13.23
CA PHE A 117 11.57 13.73 12.59
C PHE A 117 10.78 14.30 11.41
N ALA A 118 10.25 15.53 11.52
CA ALA A 118 9.56 16.20 10.41
C ALA A 118 10.51 16.45 9.23
N ALA A 119 11.70 16.99 9.48
CA ALA A 119 12.71 17.21 8.44
C ALA A 119 13.10 15.90 7.74
N VAL A 120 13.39 14.84 8.49
CA VAL A 120 13.71 13.51 7.92
C VAL A 120 12.54 12.96 7.11
N THR A 121 11.30 13.11 7.59
CA THR A 121 10.11 12.65 6.85
C THR A 121 9.94 13.41 5.53
N LEU A 122 10.16 14.73 5.53
CA LEU A 122 10.07 15.53 4.31
C LEU A 122 11.19 15.19 3.31
N LEU A 123 12.43 15.02 3.78
CA LEU A 123 13.55 14.58 2.92
C LEU A 123 13.30 13.19 2.34
N TYR A 124 12.82 12.26 3.17
CA TYR A 124 12.43 10.93 2.71
C TYR A 124 11.35 11.00 1.63
N ALA A 125 10.29 11.79 1.87
CA ALA A 125 9.21 11.95 0.92
C ALA A 125 9.70 12.54 -0.41
N ALA A 126 10.52 13.58 -0.37
CA ALA A 126 11.07 14.21 -1.56
C ALA A 126 11.98 13.26 -2.38
N ALA A 127 12.78 12.43 -1.70
CA ALA A 127 13.72 11.52 -2.36
C ALA A 127 13.06 10.23 -2.87
N VAL A 128 12.06 9.70 -2.16
CA VAL A 128 11.55 8.34 -2.35
C VAL A 128 10.21 8.31 -3.10
N LEU A 129 9.29 9.23 -2.79
CA LEU A 129 7.95 9.19 -3.38
C LEU A 129 7.90 9.37 -4.90
N PRO A 130 8.73 10.17 -5.55
CA PRO A 130 8.70 10.30 -7.02
C PRO A 130 8.97 8.97 -7.75
N CYS A 131 9.74 8.07 -7.14
CA CYS A 131 10.11 6.78 -7.71
C CYS A 131 9.29 5.61 -7.14
N SER A 132 8.41 5.86 -6.17
CA SER A 132 7.66 4.79 -5.50
C SER A 132 6.28 4.56 -6.12
N ASP A 133 5.83 3.29 -6.00
CA ASP A 133 4.49 2.90 -6.40
C ASP A 133 3.43 3.74 -5.63
N TYR A 134 2.45 4.30 -6.34
CA TYR A 134 1.47 5.29 -5.86
C TYR A 134 2.03 6.65 -5.36
N GLY A 135 3.33 6.85 -5.25
CA GLY A 135 3.99 8.13 -5.00
C GLY A 135 3.37 9.00 -3.90
N PHE A 136 3.34 10.32 -4.17
CA PHE A 136 2.72 11.31 -3.27
C PHE A 136 1.22 11.08 -3.07
N GLY A 137 0.50 10.67 -4.12
CA GLY A 137 -0.94 10.41 -4.05
C GLY A 137 -1.26 9.31 -3.04
N GLY A 138 -0.49 8.22 -3.04
CA GLY A 138 -0.67 7.14 -2.08
C GLY A 138 -0.38 7.55 -0.64
N ALA A 139 0.69 8.32 -0.40
CA ALA A 139 0.99 8.85 0.92
C ALA A 139 -0.11 9.81 1.41
N ALA A 140 -0.65 10.64 0.49
CA ALA A 140 -1.76 11.54 0.77
C ALA A 140 -3.05 10.81 1.16
N LEU A 141 -3.39 9.68 0.49
CA LEU A 141 -4.54 8.87 0.87
C LEU A 141 -4.44 8.38 2.32
N ILE A 142 -3.28 7.85 2.73
CA ILE A 142 -3.08 7.38 4.11
C ILE A 142 -3.29 8.52 5.10
N PHE A 143 -2.72 9.70 4.80
CA PHE A 143 -2.82 10.88 5.63
C PHE A 143 -4.27 11.37 5.74
N LEU A 144 -5.02 11.43 4.63
CA LEU A 144 -6.44 11.81 4.59
C LEU A 144 -7.30 10.82 5.39
N LEU A 145 -7.09 9.51 5.21
CA LEU A 145 -7.79 8.49 5.99
C LEU A 145 -7.49 8.61 7.48
N TYR A 146 -6.25 9.02 7.85
CA TYR A 146 -5.88 9.26 9.24
C TYR A 146 -6.59 10.49 9.83
N ILE A 147 -6.66 11.60 9.10
CA ILE A 147 -7.38 12.79 9.55
C ILE A 147 -8.86 12.47 9.76
N CYS A 148 -9.46 11.73 8.83
CA CYS A 148 -10.87 11.34 8.84
C CYS A 148 -11.20 10.15 9.74
N ARG A 149 -10.24 9.58 10.48
CA ARG A 149 -10.36 8.29 11.19
C ARG A 149 -11.49 8.22 12.22
N LYS A 150 -11.91 9.34 12.77
CA LYS A 150 -13.00 9.40 13.76
C LYS A 150 -14.40 9.20 13.15
N LYS A 151 -14.58 9.45 11.85
CA LYS A 151 -15.86 9.35 11.14
C LYS A 151 -15.71 8.50 9.89
N ARG A 152 -16.27 7.29 9.91
CA ARG A 152 -16.16 6.32 8.79
C ARG A 152 -16.66 6.90 7.47
N ALA A 153 -17.76 7.63 7.50
CA ALA A 153 -18.32 8.29 6.30
C ALA A 153 -17.30 9.25 5.66
N LEU A 154 -16.54 10.02 6.48
CA LEU A 154 -15.50 10.90 5.96
C LEU A 154 -14.30 10.13 5.40
N GLN A 155 -13.95 8.98 5.97
CA GLN A 155 -12.92 8.12 5.38
C GLN A 155 -13.34 7.59 4.00
N VAL A 156 -14.59 7.19 3.85
CA VAL A 156 -15.14 6.74 2.56
C VAL A 156 -15.19 7.87 1.55
N ALA A 157 -15.63 9.07 1.96
CA ALA A 157 -15.62 10.25 1.10
C ALA A 157 -14.19 10.61 0.64
N ALA A 158 -13.22 10.61 1.56
CA ALA A 158 -11.81 10.86 1.25
C ALA A 158 -11.26 9.79 0.28
N LEU A 159 -11.60 8.51 0.47
CA LEU A 159 -11.26 7.44 -0.45
C LEU A 159 -11.82 7.69 -1.84
N TRP A 160 -13.11 8.00 -1.97
CA TRP A 160 -13.76 8.22 -3.27
C TRP A 160 -13.20 9.43 -4.00
N LEU A 161 -12.94 10.53 -3.31
CA LEU A 161 -12.30 11.72 -3.89
C LEU A 161 -10.89 11.40 -4.39
N TRP A 162 -10.11 10.64 -3.62
CA TRP A 162 -8.78 10.19 -4.03
C TRP A 162 -8.86 9.24 -5.22
N CYS A 163 -9.78 8.26 -5.22
CA CYS A 163 -9.97 7.35 -6.35
C CYS A 163 -10.39 8.10 -7.62
N LEU A 164 -11.27 9.10 -7.50
CA LEU A 164 -11.69 9.94 -8.60
C LEU A 164 -10.49 10.67 -9.21
N TRP A 165 -9.68 11.30 -8.37
CA TRP A 165 -8.47 11.98 -8.85
C TRP A 165 -7.48 11.00 -9.47
N GLN A 166 -7.08 9.93 -8.76
CA GLN A 166 -6.02 9.03 -9.16
C GLN A 166 -6.37 8.20 -10.41
N TYR A 167 -7.59 7.71 -10.51
CA TYR A 167 -7.97 6.75 -11.56
C TYR A 167 -8.80 7.38 -12.68
N ALA A 168 -9.79 8.19 -12.36
CA ALA A 168 -10.66 8.77 -13.38
C ALA A 168 -10.04 9.99 -14.04
N LEU A 169 -9.46 10.92 -13.27
CA LEU A 169 -8.93 12.19 -13.81
C LEU A 169 -7.48 12.06 -14.29
N GLU A 170 -6.61 11.39 -13.53
CA GLU A 170 -5.18 11.27 -13.87
C GLU A 170 -4.93 10.15 -14.89
N LEU A 171 -5.52 8.95 -14.67
CA LEU A 171 -5.34 7.80 -15.56
C LEU A 171 -6.43 7.64 -16.62
N GLY A 172 -7.52 8.43 -16.57
CA GLY A 172 -8.62 8.37 -17.54
C GLY A 172 -9.44 7.06 -17.49
N SER A 173 -9.34 6.27 -16.41
CA SER A 173 -10.02 4.98 -16.29
C SER A 173 -11.13 4.99 -15.24
N TRP A 174 -12.37 5.06 -15.70
CA TRP A 174 -13.56 4.97 -14.87
C TRP A 174 -13.78 3.57 -14.29
N GLU A 175 -13.32 2.55 -15.00
CA GLU A 175 -13.37 1.15 -14.54
C GLU A 175 -12.47 0.97 -13.32
N MET A 176 -11.20 1.41 -13.39
CA MET A 176 -10.28 1.36 -12.25
C MET A 176 -10.80 2.18 -11.07
N PHE A 177 -11.40 3.35 -11.33
CA PHE A 177 -12.09 4.14 -10.31
C PHE A 177 -13.17 3.33 -9.61
N ALA A 178 -14.09 2.70 -10.36
CA ALA A 178 -15.21 1.96 -9.79
C ALA A 178 -14.73 0.81 -8.89
N PHE A 179 -13.75 0.04 -9.34
CA PHE A 179 -13.18 -1.06 -8.57
C PHE A 179 -12.42 -0.57 -7.33
N ALA A 180 -11.57 0.45 -7.45
CA ALA A 180 -10.86 1.03 -6.31
C ALA A 180 -11.82 1.62 -5.27
N ALA A 181 -12.87 2.32 -5.71
CA ALA A 181 -13.91 2.88 -4.87
C ALA A 181 -14.73 1.80 -4.12
N ALA A 182 -14.83 0.57 -4.67
CA ALA A 182 -15.46 -0.57 -4.01
C ALA A 182 -14.72 -1.02 -2.74
N ALA A 183 -13.47 -0.60 -2.52
CA ALA A 183 -12.78 -0.78 -1.24
C ALA A 183 -13.52 -0.13 -0.06
N ALA A 184 -14.42 0.83 -0.31
CA ALA A 184 -15.33 1.37 0.69
C ALA A 184 -16.20 0.30 1.35
N ILE A 185 -16.61 -0.76 0.63
CA ILE A 185 -17.48 -1.82 1.15
C ILE A 185 -16.83 -2.55 2.35
N PRO A 186 -15.62 -3.13 2.24
CA PRO A 186 -14.93 -3.72 3.38
C PRO A 186 -14.67 -2.71 4.51
N MET A 187 -14.39 -1.44 4.18
CA MET A 187 -14.18 -0.40 5.18
C MET A 187 -15.46 -0.11 5.99
N LEU A 188 -16.63 -0.03 5.34
CA LEU A 188 -17.93 0.16 6.00
C LEU A 188 -18.31 -1.06 6.83
N LEU A 189 -18.03 -2.27 6.34
CA LEU A 189 -18.31 -3.53 7.03
C LEU A 189 -17.32 -3.86 8.16
N TYR A 190 -16.29 -3.03 8.38
CA TYR A 190 -15.31 -3.24 9.45
C TYR A 190 -15.97 -3.13 10.84
N ASN A 191 -15.81 -4.17 11.66
CA ASN A 191 -16.47 -4.34 12.95
C ASN A 191 -15.56 -4.10 14.17
N GLY A 192 -14.36 -3.53 13.99
CA GLY A 192 -13.41 -3.28 15.09
C GLY A 192 -12.66 -4.53 15.59
N ARG A 193 -13.01 -5.74 15.14
CA ARG A 193 -12.37 -6.97 15.62
C ARG A 193 -11.09 -7.27 14.87
N ARG A 194 -10.06 -7.74 15.60
CA ARG A 194 -8.75 -8.08 15.02
C ARG A 194 -8.77 -9.34 14.16
N GLY A 195 -9.49 -10.38 14.59
CA GLY A 195 -9.47 -11.70 13.96
C GLY A 195 -8.16 -12.50 14.23
N PRO A 196 -7.95 -13.62 13.53
CA PRO A 196 -6.76 -14.45 13.68
C PRO A 196 -5.44 -13.72 13.48
N GLY A 197 -4.42 -14.05 14.28
CA GLY A 197 -3.14 -13.37 14.36
C GLY A 197 -2.05 -13.91 13.44
N LEU A 198 -2.32 -14.14 12.15
CA LEU A 198 -1.37 -14.72 11.18
C LEU A 198 -0.36 -13.68 10.65
N LYS A 199 0.43 -13.10 11.55
CA LYS A 199 1.39 -12.04 11.18
C LYS A 199 2.37 -12.47 10.10
N TRP A 200 2.98 -13.63 10.27
CA TRP A 200 4.03 -14.13 9.37
C TRP A 200 3.52 -14.43 7.97
N LEU A 201 2.26 -14.88 7.84
CA LEU A 201 1.62 -15.05 6.55
C LEU A 201 1.60 -13.74 5.77
N PHE A 202 1.11 -12.67 6.39
CA PHE A 202 0.96 -11.37 5.70
C PHE A 202 2.29 -10.70 5.38
N TYR A 203 3.31 -10.85 6.23
CA TYR A 203 4.63 -10.29 5.97
C TYR A 203 5.41 -11.11 4.94
N GLY A 204 5.36 -12.44 5.02
CA GLY A 204 6.08 -13.30 4.09
C GLY A 204 5.45 -13.37 2.70
N PHE A 205 4.13 -13.19 2.61
CA PHE A 205 3.40 -13.30 1.34
C PHE A 205 3.90 -12.31 0.28
N TYR A 206 4.10 -11.03 0.66
CA TYR A 206 4.46 -10.00 -0.30
C TYR A 206 5.80 -10.28 -1.00
N PRO A 207 6.93 -10.50 -0.30
CA PRO A 207 8.18 -10.82 -0.99
C PRO A 207 8.14 -12.21 -1.66
N ALA A 208 7.41 -13.19 -1.12
CA ALA A 208 7.38 -14.54 -1.67
C ALA A 208 6.67 -14.62 -3.02
N HIS A 209 5.46 -14.06 -3.15
CA HIS A 209 4.76 -14.08 -4.44
C HIS A 209 5.45 -13.23 -5.50
N LEU A 210 6.06 -12.09 -5.12
CA LEU A 210 6.86 -11.28 -6.02
C LEU A 210 8.13 -11.99 -6.48
N LEU A 211 8.78 -12.76 -5.60
CA LEU A 211 9.92 -13.58 -5.98
C LEU A 211 9.54 -14.63 -7.03
N ILE A 212 8.41 -15.33 -6.82
CA ILE A 212 7.90 -16.32 -7.78
C ILE A 212 7.64 -15.65 -9.14
N LEU A 213 6.92 -14.53 -9.15
CA LEU A 213 6.62 -13.78 -10.37
C LEU A 213 7.88 -13.20 -11.01
N GLY A 214 8.84 -12.74 -10.20
CA GLY A 214 10.12 -12.23 -10.68
C GLY A 214 11.00 -13.29 -11.32
N LEU A 215 11.06 -14.50 -10.77
CA LEU A 215 11.76 -15.63 -11.38
C LEU A 215 11.15 -15.99 -12.75
N TYR A 216 9.84 -15.93 -12.87
CA TYR A 216 9.14 -16.10 -14.13
C TYR A 216 9.49 -14.95 -15.11
N ALA A 217 9.38 -13.70 -14.70
CA ALA A 217 9.65 -12.53 -15.55
C ALA A 217 11.10 -12.46 -16.04
N CYS A 218 12.06 -12.93 -15.21
CA CYS A 218 13.47 -13.04 -15.59
C CYS A 218 13.80 -14.24 -16.48
N GLY A 219 12.82 -15.12 -16.80
CA GLY A 219 13.08 -16.35 -17.58
C GLY A 219 13.89 -17.41 -16.84
N ILE A 220 13.99 -17.33 -15.50
CA ILE A 220 14.73 -18.28 -14.65
C ILE A 220 13.85 -19.49 -14.30
N TRP A 221 12.53 -19.35 -14.40
CA TRP A 221 11.58 -20.41 -14.08
C TRP A 221 11.51 -21.45 -15.21
N PRO A 222 11.56 -22.78 -14.92
CA PRO A 222 11.69 -23.83 -15.93
C PRO A 222 10.50 -23.95 -16.93
N TRP A 223 9.39 -23.28 -16.66
CA TRP A 223 8.17 -23.30 -17.49
C TRP A 223 7.93 -21.96 -18.22
N ALA A 224 8.92 -21.08 -18.28
CA ALA A 224 8.84 -19.76 -18.94
C ALA A 224 9.22 -19.80 -20.42
N ALA A 225 9.06 -20.96 -21.09
CA ALA A 225 9.28 -21.15 -22.51
C ALA A 225 7.98 -21.15 -23.30
#